data_2e9341c44dc8fffa1511313cefe53594
#
_entry.id   2e9341c44dc8fffa1511313cefe53594
#
_cell.length_a   1.000
_cell.length_b   1.000
_cell.length_c   1.000
_cell.angle_alpha   90.00
_cell.angle_beta   90.00
_cell.angle_gamma   90.00
#
_symmetry.space_group_name_H-M   'P 1'
#
loop_
_entity.id
_entity.type
_entity.pdbx_description
1 polymer ?
#
loop_
_entity_poly.entity_id
_entity_poly.type
_entity_poly.pdbx_seq_one_letter_code
_entity_poly.pdbx_strand_id
1 'polypeptide(L)'
;RYFLRMKGLNDEGEKMGEGNWNESDLWQREAEENGLQMEPELQNAVQSPKQIRKNCRREVRRVCNVLGWALAFFSVMTVLVSILLEVAGNVWADGGVISTFLNRMVNAAWYEDGGSTLVIYALVLPFVFLILRLVPEERAEKMKISFLQFCMFFILAQGFGTIFNLLGNAINDAVAASSGGDASAMNPVNEMLDSLSPVMILYVGFLGPIIEEYIFRWKLLNRLRRFGDKAAITYTALMFGLMHGNVTQFLYAAVIGVVLGYVAVKTGRMRYNCLLHILI
;
A
#
# COMPACT_ATOMS: atom_id res chain seq x y z
N ARG A 1 -19.50 -17.56 5.40
CA ARG A 1 -19.96 -18.47 6.48
C ARG A 1 -19.15 -18.26 7.77
N TYR A 2 -17.84 -18.47 7.81
CA TYR A 2 -16.99 -18.31 8.99
C TYR A 2 -17.09 -16.90 9.63
N PHE A 3 -17.12 -15.84 8.82
CA PHE A 3 -17.22 -14.46 9.27
C PHE A 3 -18.62 -14.08 9.80
N LEU A 4 -19.69 -14.69 9.29
CA LEU A 4 -21.06 -14.49 9.79
C LEU A 4 -21.23 -15.12 11.17
N ARG A 5 -20.70 -16.33 11.36
CA ARG A 5 -20.71 -17.04 12.65
C ARG A 5 -19.86 -16.35 13.72
N MET A 6 -18.72 -15.72 13.36
CA MET A 6 -17.96 -14.86 14.30
C MET A 6 -18.76 -13.63 14.79
N LYS A 7 -19.81 -13.21 14.08
CA LYS A 7 -20.72 -12.13 14.49
C LYS A 7 -21.95 -12.61 15.27
N GLY A 8 -22.04 -13.92 15.55
CA GLY A 8 -23.23 -14.50 16.21
C GLY A 8 -24.46 -14.50 15.30
N LEU A 9 -24.25 -14.62 13.98
CA LEU A 9 -25.30 -14.70 12.97
C LEU A 9 -25.36 -16.12 12.39
N ASN A 10 -26.57 -16.62 12.12
CA ASN A 10 -26.79 -17.85 11.36
C ASN A 10 -26.40 -17.67 9.89
N ASP A 11 -26.46 -18.73 9.09
CA ASP A 11 -26.11 -18.70 7.68
C ASP A 11 -27.04 -17.78 6.83
N GLU A 12 -28.19 -17.38 7.38
CA GLU A 12 -29.18 -16.46 6.80
C GLU A 12 -28.99 -15.01 7.27
N GLY A 13 -28.04 -14.75 8.20
CA GLY A 13 -27.71 -13.42 8.68
C GLY A 13 -28.56 -12.94 9.88
N GLU A 14 -29.34 -13.83 10.50
CA GLU A 14 -30.13 -13.53 11.70
C GLU A 14 -29.31 -13.75 12.98
N LYS A 15 -29.57 -12.94 14.04
CA LYS A 15 -28.93 -13.11 15.33
C LYS A 15 -29.32 -14.46 15.95
N MET A 16 -28.32 -15.29 16.23
CA MET A 16 -28.53 -16.48 17.05
C MET A 16 -28.91 -16.04 18.48
N GLY A 17 -29.96 -16.66 19.04
CA GLY A 17 -30.50 -16.29 20.36
C GLY A 17 -29.46 -16.28 21.46
N GLU A 18 -29.72 -15.48 22.52
CA GLU A 18 -28.84 -15.18 23.65
C GLU A 18 -28.53 -16.43 24.54
N GLY A 19 -27.78 -17.38 23.98
CA GLY A 19 -27.10 -18.43 24.72
C GLY A 19 -25.60 -18.15 24.64
N ASN A 20 -24.92 -18.25 25.78
CA ASN A 20 -23.46 -18.11 25.88
C ASN A 20 -22.77 -19.36 25.30
N TRP A 21 -23.10 -19.69 24.03
CA TRP A 21 -22.63 -20.89 23.35
C TRP A 21 -21.23 -20.64 22.80
N ASN A 22 -20.30 -21.49 23.17
CA ASN A 22 -19.00 -21.52 22.54
C ASN A 22 -19.11 -22.36 21.23
N GLU A 23 -18.30 -22.05 20.24
CA GLU A 23 -18.36 -22.65 18.91
C GLU A 23 -18.16 -24.19 18.93
N SER A 24 -17.41 -24.71 19.89
CA SER A 24 -17.23 -26.15 20.12
C SER A 24 -18.53 -26.84 20.54
N ASP A 25 -19.38 -26.15 21.31
CA ASP A 25 -20.65 -26.70 21.80
C ASP A 25 -21.68 -26.74 20.66
N LEU A 26 -21.63 -25.80 19.73
CA LEU A 26 -22.49 -25.80 18.54
C LEU A 26 -22.12 -26.93 17.58
N TRP A 27 -20.84 -27.15 17.34
CA TRP A 27 -20.38 -28.26 16.50
C TRP A 27 -20.63 -29.63 17.14
N GLN A 28 -20.52 -29.75 18.47
CA GLN A 28 -20.88 -30.97 19.18
C GLN A 28 -22.36 -31.29 19.06
N ARG A 29 -23.23 -30.32 19.24
CA ARG A 29 -24.68 -30.50 19.06
C ARG A 29 -25.05 -30.87 17.62
N GLU A 30 -24.50 -30.15 16.64
CA GLU A 30 -24.78 -30.45 15.22
C GLU A 30 -24.27 -31.84 14.80
N ALA A 31 -23.17 -32.30 15.39
CA ALA A 31 -22.67 -33.68 15.23
C ALA A 31 -23.59 -34.69 15.95
N GLU A 32 -24.03 -34.40 17.19
CA GLU A 32 -24.94 -35.25 17.96
C GLU A 32 -26.32 -35.36 17.28
N GLU A 33 -26.88 -34.23 16.77
CA GLU A 33 -28.15 -34.20 16.06
C GLU A 33 -28.10 -34.97 14.74
N ASN A 34 -26.93 -35.02 14.08
CA ASN A 34 -26.73 -35.75 12.84
C ASN A 34 -26.15 -37.18 13.06
N GLY A 35 -26.03 -37.63 14.29
CA GLY A 35 -25.51 -38.97 14.62
C GLY A 35 -24.04 -39.19 14.24
N LEU A 36 -23.27 -38.13 14.06
CA LEU A 36 -21.86 -38.15 13.68
C LEU A 36 -21.01 -38.14 14.96
N GLN A 37 -20.30 -39.21 15.24
CA GLN A 37 -19.23 -39.17 16.24
C GLN A 37 -18.01 -38.47 15.64
N MET A 38 -17.69 -37.28 16.15
CA MET A 38 -16.44 -36.62 15.77
C MET A 38 -15.25 -37.43 16.25
N GLU A 39 -14.34 -37.74 15.34
CA GLU A 39 -13.07 -38.41 15.72
C GLU A 39 -12.32 -37.58 16.75
N PRO A 40 -11.67 -38.25 17.76
CA PRO A 40 -10.93 -37.57 18.84
C PRO A 40 -9.86 -36.58 18.32
N GLU A 41 -9.32 -36.83 17.13
CA GLU A 41 -8.34 -35.93 16.47
C GLU A 41 -8.99 -34.60 16.01
N LEU A 42 -10.25 -34.63 15.55
CA LEU A 42 -10.99 -33.42 15.16
C LEU A 42 -11.39 -32.59 16.38
N GLN A 43 -11.78 -33.22 17.51
CA GLN A 43 -12.09 -32.52 18.75
C GLN A 43 -10.87 -31.76 19.31
N ASN A 44 -9.67 -32.32 19.18
CA ASN A 44 -8.42 -31.67 19.58
C ASN A 44 -7.95 -30.59 18.61
N ALA A 45 -8.42 -30.61 17.36
CA ALA A 45 -8.11 -29.60 16.34
C ALA A 45 -8.98 -28.33 16.45
N VAL A 46 -10.13 -28.39 17.15
CA VAL A 46 -11.01 -27.23 17.34
C VAL A 46 -10.40 -26.30 18.40
N GLN A 47 -9.78 -25.22 17.92
CA GLN A 47 -9.19 -24.22 18.81
C GLN A 47 -10.28 -23.44 19.55
N SER A 48 -10.13 -23.25 20.88
CA SER A 48 -11.05 -22.43 21.65
C SER A 48 -11.07 -20.98 21.14
N PRO A 49 -12.20 -20.24 21.28
CA PRO A 49 -12.30 -18.84 20.84
C PRO A 49 -11.22 -17.93 21.46
N LYS A 50 -10.76 -18.22 22.68
CA LYS A 50 -9.64 -17.53 23.33
C LYS A 50 -8.32 -17.79 22.59
N GLN A 51 -8.09 -19.02 22.16
CA GLN A 51 -6.89 -19.40 21.41
C GLN A 51 -6.88 -18.78 19.99
N ILE A 52 -8.03 -18.79 19.33
CA ILE A 52 -8.19 -18.14 18.00
C ILE A 52 -7.89 -16.64 18.11
N ARG A 53 -8.45 -15.95 19.10
CA ARG A 53 -8.14 -14.53 19.35
C ARG A 53 -6.66 -14.27 19.64
N LYS A 54 -6.04 -15.13 20.45
CA LYS A 54 -4.61 -15.02 20.78
C LYS A 54 -3.73 -15.20 19.53
N ASN A 55 -4.06 -16.18 18.69
CA ASN A 55 -3.34 -16.47 17.45
C ASN A 55 -3.52 -15.32 16.43
N CYS A 56 -4.75 -14.81 16.27
CA CYS A 56 -5.05 -13.66 15.43
C CYS A 56 -4.28 -12.41 15.87
N ARG A 57 -4.29 -12.07 17.17
CA ARG A 57 -3.51 -10.93 17.70
C ARG A 57 -2.01 -11.10 17.48
N ARG A 58 -1.49 -12.32 17.60
CA ARG A 58 -0.07 -12.62 17.35
C ARG A 58 0.28 -12.41 15.89
N GLU A 59 -0.56 -12.88 14.98
CA GLU A 59 -0.34 -12.72 13.53
C GLU A 59 -0.44 -11.25 13.10
N VAL A 60 -1.45 -10.52 13.56
CA VAL A 60 -1.57 -9.07 13.33
C VAL A 60 -0.31 -8.35 13.80
N ARG A 61 0.13 -8.60 15.04
CA ARG A 61 1.35 -7.99 15.59
C ARG A 61 2.59 -8.34 14.76
N ARG A 62 2.73 -9.60 14.34
CA ARG A 62 3.84 -10.05 13.49
C ARG A 62 3.86 -9.29 12.17
N VAL A 63 2.72 -9.21 11.48
CA VAL A 63 2.62 -8.52 10.19
C VAL A 63 2.87 -7.02 10.36
N CYS A 64 2.26 -6.38 11.37
CA CYS A 64 2.51 -4.96 11.66
C CYS A 64 3.98 -4.67 11.98
N ASN A 65 4.65 -5.55 12.74
CA ASN A 65 6.08 -5.38 13.04
C ASN A 65 6.92 -5.49 11.77
N VAL A 66 6.70 -6.50 10.92
CA VAL A 66 7.45 -6.66 9.66
C VAL A 66 7.24 -5.46 8.75
N LEU A 67 6.00 -4.97 8.60
CA LEU A 67 5.69 -3.79 7.80
C LEU A 67 6.31 -2.53 8.40
N GLY A 68 6.25 -2.36 9.72
CA GLY A 68 6.88 -1.25 10.43
C GLY A 68 8.41 -1.24 10.26
N TRP A 69 9.06 -2.39 10.38
CA TRP A 69 10.50 -2.52 10.12
C TRP A 69 10.86 -2.27 8.66
N ALA A 70 10.04 -2.74 7.71
CA ALA A 70 10.25 -2.47 6.28
C ALA A 70 10.16 -0.98 5.96
N LEU A 71 9.18 -0.26 6.55
CA LEU A 71 9.02 1.19 6.39
C LEU A 71 10.17 1.95 7.08
N ALA A 72 10.53 1.61 8.31
CA ALA A 72 11.63 2.23 9.03
C ALA A 72 12.96 2.04 8.27
N PHE A 73 13.22 0.82 7.79
CA PHE A 73 14.39 0.52 6.96
C PHE A 73 14.38 1.36 5.67
N PHE A 74 13.25 1.41 4.96
CA PHE A 74 13.11 2.24 3.76
C PHE A 74 13.43 3.70 4.05
N SER A 75 12.80 4.30 5.06
CA SER A 75 13.00 5.71 5.40
C SER A 75 14.45 6.04 5.81
N VAL A 76 15.04 5.21 6.66
CA VAL A 76 16.43 5.41 7.12
C VAL A 76 17.41 5.22 5.95
N MET A 77 17.22 4.15 5.16
CA MET A 77 18.15 3.83 4.07
C MET A 77 18.06 4.81 2.90
N THR A 78 16.87 5.36 2.59
CA THR A 78 16.76 6.41 1.57
C THR A 78 17.56 7.64 1.95
N VAL A 79 17.45 8.11 3.19
CA VAL A 79 18.23 9.25 3.69
C VAL A 79 19.74 8.95 3.70
N LEU A 80 20.13 7.78 4.24
CA LEU A 80 21.54 7.38 4.28
C LEU A 80 22.16 7.26 2.89
N VAL A 81 21.47 6.61 1.95
CA VAL A 81 21.96 6.44 0.58
C VAL A 81 22.04 7.79 -0.14
N SER A 82 21.07 8.70 0.06
CA SER A 82 21.13 10.05 -0.49
C SER A 82 22.38 10.79 -0.02
N ILE A 83 22.62 10.81 1.30
CA ILE A 83 23.80 11.47 1.88
C ILE A 83 25.10 10.82 1.39
N LEU A 84 25.16 9.49 1.36
CA LEU A 84 26.35 8.76 0.91
C LEU A 84 26.68 9.04 -0.55
N LEU A 85 25.67 9.07 -1.43
CA LEU A 85 25.86 9.38 -2.86
C LEU A 85 26.33 10.82 -3.02
N GLU A 86 25.74 11.77 -2.30
CA GLU A 86 26.13 13.18 -2.33
C GLU A 86 27.57 13.39 -1.83
N VAL A 87 27.92 12.82 -0.68
CA VAL A 87 29.27 12.90 -0.11
C VAL A 87 30.29 12.20 -1.02
N ALA A 88 29.97 10.99 -1.51
CA ALA A 88 30.87 10.24 -2.37
C ALA A 88 31.09 10.94 -3.73
N GLY A 89 30.04 11.60 -4.25
CA GLY A 89 30.15 12.36 -5.50
C GLY A 89 30.94 13.65 -5.39
N ASN A 90 30.79 14.38 -4.29
CA ASN A 90 31.35 15.74 -4.16
C ASN A 90 32.62 15.82 -3.31
N VAL A 91 32.80 14.95 -2.30
CA VAL A 91 33.93 15.00 -1.37
C VAL A 91 35.07 14.07 -1.76
N TRP A 92 34.80 12.89 -2.32
CA TRP A 92 35.82 11.93 -2.74
C TRP A 92 36.34 12.21 -4.16
N ALA A 93 36.84 13.39 -4.38
CA ALA A 93 37.38 13.81 -5.68
C ALA A 93 38.85 13.35 -5.94
N ASP A 94 39.29 12.25 -5.34
CA ASP A 94 40.68 11.75 -5.42
C ASP A 94 41.13 11.22 -6.81
N GLY A 95 40.32 11.43 -7.86
CA GLY A 95 40.69 11.06 -9.25
C GLY A 95 40.56 9.57 -9.56
N GLY A 96 39.99 8.76 -8.67
CA GLY A 96 39.67 7.36 -8.92
C GLY A 96 38.50 7.21 -9.90
N VAL A 97 38.44 6.09 -10.62
CA VAL A 97 37.39 5.80 -11.61
C VAL A 97 35.99 5.87 -10.97
N ILE A 98 35.82 5.33 -9.76
CA ILE A 98 34.54 5.29 -9.05
C ILE A 98 34.13 6.69 -8.60
N SER A 99 35.02 7.47 -7.99
CA SER A 99 34.73 8.84 -7.54
C SER A 99 34.39 9.76 -8.71
N THR A 100 35.14 9.65 -9.82
CA THR A 100 34.83 10.38 -11.05
C THR A 100 33.46 10.02 -11.62
N PHE A 101 33.10 8.73 -11.62
CA PHE A 101 31.78 8.27 -12.07
C PHE A 101 30.67 8.82 -11.18
N LEU A 102 30.79 8.70 -9.86
CA LEU A 102 29.79 9.20 -8.90
C LEU A 102 29.65 10.72 -9.00
N ASN A 103 30.75 11.46 -9.08
CA ASN A 103 30.71 12.90 -9.25
C ASN A 103 29.98 13.32 -10.53
N ARG A 104 30.26 12.66 -11.67
CA ARG A 104 29.54 12.90 -12.91
C ARG A 104 28.06 12.54 -12.82
N MET A 105 27.73 11.50 -12.05
CA MET A 105 26.34 11.07 -11.88
C MET A 105 25.55 12.06 -11.04
N VAL A 106 26.04 12.42 -9.85
CA VAL A 106 25.29 13.29 -8.91
C VAL A 106 25.17 14.74 -9.39
N ASN A 107 26.14 15.21 -10.21
CA ASN A 107 26.10 16.55 -10.82
C ASN A 107 25.49 16.55 -12.24
N ALA A 108 24.88 15.46 -12.69
CA ALA A 108 24.20 15.42 -13.97
C ALA A 108 22.77 15.93 -13.84
N ALA A 109 22.33 16.75 -14.78
CA ALA A 109 20.97 17.31 -14.78
C ALA A 109 19.86 16.25 -14.63
N TRP A 110 20.00 15.07 -15.26
CA TRP A 110 19.04 13.98 -15.11
C TRP A 110 18.91 13.44 -13.68
N TYR A 111 19.99 13.52 -12.89
CA TYR A 111 19.99 13.07 -11.51
C TYR A 111 19.23 14.05 -10.61
N GLU A 112 19.43 15.34 -10.79
CA GLU A 112 18.68 16.40 -10.11
C GLU A 112 17.21 16.38 -10.51
N ASP A 113 16.91 16.14 -11.78
CA ASP A 113 15.57 16.06 -12.37
C ASP A 113 14.75 14.80 -11.98
N GLY A 114 15.06 14.15 -10.87
CA GLY A 114 14.32 12.98 -10.35
C GLY A 114 15.03 11.63 -10.56
N GLY A 115 16.14 11.58 -11.32
CA GLY A 115 16.94 10.37 -11.47
C GLY A 115 17.53 9.87 -10.15
N SER A 116 17.81 10.77 -9.21
CA SER A 116 18.23 10.43 -7.84
C SER A 116 17.25 9.48 -7.15
N THR A 117 15.95 9.73 -7.27
CA THR A 117 14.90 8.86 -6.70
C THR A 117 14.96 7.45 -7.30
N LEU A 118 15.15 7.34 -8.61
CA LEU A 118 15.27 6.04 -9.26
C LEU A 118 16.50 5.27 -8.80
N VAL A 119 17.65 5.95 -8.65
CA VAL A 119 18.90 5.35 -8.13
C VAL A 119 18.70 4.85 -6.71
N ILE A 120 18.12 5.69 -5.83
CA ILE A 120 17.85 5.33 -4.44
C ILE A 120 16.89 4.15 -4.36
N TYR A 121 15.80 4.16 -5.14
CA TYR A 121 14.86 3.04 -5.18
C TYR A 121 15.50 1.75 -5.68
N ALA A 122 16.35 1.82 -6.71
CA ALA A 122 17.08 0.65 -7.19
C ALA A 122 18.00 0.04 -6.12
N LEU A 123 18.59 0.87 -5.27
CA LEU A 123 19.48 0.44 -4.19
C LEU A 123 18.73 -0.06 -2.96
N VAL A 124 17.62 0.57 -2.57
CA VAL A 124 16.94 0.32 -1.28
C VAL A 124 15.81 -0.71 -1.40
N LEU A 125 14.97 -0.64 -2.45
CA LEU A 125 13.78 -1.49 -2.57
C LEU A 125 14.06 -3.00 -2.58
N PRO A 126 15.16 -3.52 -3.16
CA PRO A 126 15.45 -4.97 -3.08
C PRO A 126 15.53 -5.48 -1.63
N PHE A 127 16.13 -4.70 -0.73
CA PHE A 127 16.25 -5.07 0.69
C PHE A 127 14.90 -4.95 1.41
N VAL A 128 14.11 -3.91 1.11
CA VAL A 128 12.73 -3.80 1.61
C VAL A 128 11.90 -5.03 1.21
N PHE A 129 12.03 -5.47 -0.05
CA PHE A 129 11.32 -6.65 -0.53
C PHE A 129 11.79 -7.95 0.14
N LEU A 130 13.07 -8.05 0.52
CA LEU A 130 13.57 -9.17 1.33
C LEU A 130 12.91 -9.20 2.72
N ILE A 131 12.79 -8.05 3.38
CA ILE A 131 12.08 -7.95 4.68
C ILE A 131 10.61 -8.35 4.51
N LEU A 132 9.94 -7.86 3.46
CA LEU A 132 8.54 -8.19 3.19
C LEU A 132 8.30 -9.68 2.90
N ARG A 133 9.30 -10.45 2.45
CA ARG A 133 9.19 -11.91 2.26
C ARG A 133 8.89 -12.68 3.55
N LEU A 134 9.15 -12.10 4.72
CA LEU A 134 8.78 -12.69 6.01
C LEU A 134 7.26 -12.81 6.21
N VAL A 135 6.46 -12.10 5.42
CA VAL A 135 5.00 -12.21 5.39
C VAL A 135 4.57 -12.80 4.04
N PRO A 136 3.92 -13.97 4.00
CA PRO A 136 3.44 -14.59 2.76
C PRO A 136 2.42 -13.72 2.02
N GLU A 137 2.38 -13.82 0.69
CA GLU A 137 1.44 -13.12 -0.18
C GLU A 137 0.16 -13.95 -0.41
N GLU A 138 -0.99 -13.32 -0.33
CA GLU A 138 -2.28 -13.87 -0.75
C GLU A 138 -2.77 -13.14 -1.99
N ARG A 139 -2.49 -13.71 -3.15
CA ARG A 139 -2.82 -13.08 -4.44
C ARG A 139 -4.28 -13.32 -4.83
N ALA A 140 -4.91 -12.30 -5.43
CA ALA A 140 -6.22 -12.45 -6.04
C ALA A 140 -6.17 -13.36 -7.29
N GLU A 141 -7.28 -14.00 -7.58
CA GLU A 141 -7.46 -14.73 -8.83
C GLU A 141 -7.37 -13.78 -10.04
N LYS A 142 -6.76 -14.27 -11.12
CA LYS A 142 -6.56 -13.48 -12.33
C LYS A 142 -7.82 -13.39 -13.16
N MET A 143 -8.56 -12.31 -13.04
CA MET A 143 -9.76 -12.02 -13.83
C MET A 143 -9.50 -10.96 -14.90
N LYS A 144 -10.26 -11.02 -15.99
CA LYS A 144 -10.32 -9.98 -17.01
C LYS A 144 -11.48 -9.04 -16.70
N ILE A 145 -11.29 -7.76 -16.98
CA ILE A 145 -12.38 -6.78 -16.99
C ILE A 145 -12.62 -6.31 -18.42
N SER A 146 -13.86 -5.90 -18.72
CA SER A 146 -14.21 -5.32 -20.01
C SER A 146 -13.63 -3.91 -20.16
N PHE A 147 -13.51 -3.44 -21.38
CA PHE A 147 -13.07 -2.06 -21.65
C PHE A 147 -13.98 -1.04 -20.96
N LEU A 148 -15.30 -1.26 -20.98
CA LEU A 148 -16.25 -0.38 -20.31
C LEU A 148 -16.03 -0.32 -18.78
N GLN A 149 -15.76 -1.47 -18.15
CA GLN A 149 -15.41 -1.49 -16.71
C GLN A 149 -14.10 -0.75 -16.43
N PHE A 150 -13.11 -0.87 -17.30
CA PHE A 150 -11.86 -0.12 -17.18
C PHE A 150 -12.11 1.41 -17.26
N CYS A 151 -12.87 1.85 -18.27
CA CYS A 151 -13.27 3.26 -18.41
C CYS A 151 -14.06 3.75 -17.19
N MET A 152 -14.95 2.94 -16.64
CA MET A 152 -15.69 3.29 -15.41
C MET A 152 -14.74 3.50 -14.23
N PHE A 153 -13.75 2.63 -14.02
CA PHE A 153 -12.75 2.83 -12.95
C PHE A 153 -11.91 4.08 -13.19
N PHE A 154 -11.54 4.38 -14.42
CA PHE A 154 -10.83 5.60 -14.78
C PHE A 154 -11.67 6.86 -14.43
N ILE A 155 -12.94 6.89 -14.84
CA ILE A 155 -13.86 8.03 -14.54
C ILE A 155 -14.04 8.18 -13.02
N LEU A 156 -14.20 7.08 -12.29
CA LEU A 156 -14.30 7.12 -10.82
C LEU A 156 -13.02 7.64 -10.17
N ALA A 157 -11.85 7.17 -10.61
CA ALA A 157 -10.57 7.62 -10.07
C ALA A 157 -10.34 9.12 -10.35
N GLN A 158 -10.59 9.58 -11.60
CA GLN A 158 -10.47 10.98 -11.97
C GLN A 158 -11.49 11.87 -11.24
N GLY A 159 -12.75 11.46 -11.19
CA GLY A 159 -13.81 12.24 -10.54
C GLY A 159 -13.55 12.43 -9.04
N PHE A 160 -13.30 11.33 -8.32
CA PHE A 160 -12.97 11.41 -6.90
C PHE A 160 -11.62 12.08 -6.68
N GLY A 161 -10.59 11.76 -7.49
CA GLY A 161 -9.29 12.41 -7.43
C GLY A 161 -9.40 13.92 -7.52
N THR A 162 -10.16 14.43 -8.50
CA THR A 162 -10.39 15.89 -8.69
C THR A 162 -11.10 16.51 -7.48
N ILE A 163 -12.18 15.89 -6.98
CA ILE A 163 -12.92 16.40 -5.82
C ILE A 163 -12.01 16.51 -4.60
N PHE A 164 -11.24 15.45 -4.32
CA PHE A 164 -10.37 15.42 -3.15
C PHE A 164 -9.10 16.27 -3.33
N ASN A 165 -8.64 16.50 -4.57
CA ASN A 165 -7.59 17.48 -4.85
C ASN A 165 -8.08 18.91 -4.56
N LEU A 166 -9.28 19.29 -5.01
CA LEU A 166 -9.88 20.59 -4.68
C LEU A 166 -10.03 20.78 -3.17
N LEU A 167 -10.47 19.75 -2.45
CA LEU A 167 -10.56 19.77 -1.00
C LEU A 167 -9.18 19.93 -0.34
N GLY A 168 -8.16 19.20 -0.82
CA GLY A 168 -6.79 19.29 -0.34
C GLY A 168 -6.20 20.68 -0.53
N ASN A 169 -6.41 21.29 -1.70
CA ASN A 169 -5.99 22.69 -1.95
C ASN A 169 -6.72 23.66 -1.03
N ALA A 170 -8.03 23.54 -0.85
CA ALA A 170 -8.78 24.41 0.06
C ALA A 170 -8.29 24.33 1.52
N ILE A 171 -7.93 23.12 2.00
CA ILE A 171 -7.31 22.94 3.32
C ILE A 171 -5.93 23.58 3.37
N ASN A 172 -5.11 23.39 2.33
CA ASN A 172 -3.78 23.98 2.22
C ASN A 172 -3.84 25.51 2.27
N ASP A 173 -4.76 26.12 1.51
CA ASP A 173 -4.99 27.56 1.48
C ASP A 173 -5.44 28.09 2.86
N ALA A 174 -6.34 27.39 3.55
CA ALA A 174 -6.78 27.74 4.88
C ALA A 174 -5.65 27.68 5.92
N VAL A 175 -4.77 26.66 5.85
CA VAL A 175 -3.59 26.54 6.70
C VAL A 175 -2.59 27.66 6.43
N ALA A 176 -2.31 27.96 5.16
CA ALA A 176 -1.43 29.05 4.76
C ALA A 176 -1.95 30.41 5.27
N ALA A 177 -3.23 30.69 5.07
CA ALA A 177 -3.86 31.91 5.55
C ALA A 177 -3.79 32.08 7.08
N SER A 178 -3.93 30.97 7.82
CA SER A 178 -3.85 30.99 9.28
C SER A 178 -2.44 31.13 9.84
N SER A 179 -1.42 30.65 9.11
CA SER A 179 0.00 30.65 9.50
C SER A 179 0.80 31.84 8.94
N GLY A 180 0.19 32.67 8.07
CA GLY A 180 0.91 33.71 7.34
C GLY A 180 1.87 33.17 6.28
N GLY A 181 1.72 31.91 5.88
CA GLY A 181 2.55 31.23 4.88
C GLY A 181 2.02 31.43 3.45
N ASP A 182 2.83 31.00 2.49
CA ASP A 182 2.44 30.95 1.07
C ASP A 182 1.89 29.55 0.73
N ALA A 183 0.64 29.49 0.32
CA ALA A 183 -0.01 28.23 -0.07
C ALA A 183 0.65 27.56 -1.28
N SER A 184 1.21 28.33 -2.21
CA SER A 184 1.90 27.82 -3.39
C SER A 184 3.21 27.12 -3.01
N ALA A 185 3.94 27.65 -2.05
CA ALA A 185 5.17 27.06 -1.51
C ALA A 185 4.91 25.77 -0.71
N MET A 186 3.67 25.56 -0.23
CA MET A 186 3.29 24.35 0.48
C MET A 186 2.86 23.19 -0.47
N ASN A 187 2.80 23.43 -1.77
CA ASN A 187 2.41 22.43 -2.76
C ASN A 187 3.61 22.05 -3.67
N PRO A 188 4.32 20.96 -3.39
CA PRO A 188 5.49 20.57 -4.18
C PRO A 188 5.17 20.22 -5.65
N VAL A 189 3.90 20.01 -6.00
CA VAL A 189 3.50 19.76 -7.40
C VAL A 189 3.76 20.99 -8.25
N ASN A 190 3.61 22.21 -7.71
CA ASN A 190 3.85 23.46 -8.46
C ASN A 190 5.32 23.56 -8.89
N GLU A 191 6.26 23.35 -7.97
CA GLU A 191 7.70 23.34 -8.29
C GLU A 191 8.06 22.27 -9.33
N MET A 192 7.45 21.09 -9.20
CA MET A 192 7.66 20.00 -10.15
C MET A 192 7.14 20.37 -11.56
N LEU A 193 6.01 21.06 -11.68
CA LEU A 193 5.45 21.48 -12.96
C LEU A 193 6.26 22.60 -13.62
N ASP A 194 6.90 23.45 -12.82
CA ASP A 194 7.76 24.53 -13.32
C ASP A 194 9.11 24.02 -13.89
N SER A 195 9.53 22.80 -13.46
CA SER A 195 10.81 22.19 -13.84
C SER A 195 10.65 20.89 -14.65
N LEU A 196 9.65 20.81 -15.56
CA LEU A 196 9.40 19.61 -16.35
C LEU A 196 10.52 19.32 -17.34
N SER A 197 11.45 18.47 -16.94
CA SER A 197 12.43 17.87 -17.85
C SER A 197 11.89 16.56 -18.48
N PRO A 198 12.46 16.10 -19.60
CA PRO A 198 12.09 14.80 -20.18
C PRO A 198 12.27 13.63 -19.20
N VAL A 199 13.23 13.71 -18.30
CA VAL A 199 13.47 12.69 -17.26
C VAL A 199 12.36 12.73 -16.23
N MET A 200 11.97 13.91 -15.79
CA MET A 200 10.86 14.11 -14.85
C MET A 200 9.55 13.59 -15.45
N ILE A 201 9.24 13.91 -16.70
CA ILE A 201 8.04 13.42 -17.40
C ILE A 201 8.04 11.88 -17.47
N LEU A 202 9.17 11.27 -17.82
CA LEU A 202 9.29 9.81 -17.86
C LEU A 202 9.11 9.19 -16.47
N TYR A 203 9.71 9.81 -15.44
CA TYR A 203 9.61 9.33 -14.08
C TYR A 203 8.18 9.45 -13.53
N VAL A 204 7.63 10.67 -13.53
CA VAL A 204 6.31 10.93 -12.93
C VAL A 204 5.17 10.31 -13.72
N GLY A 205 5.26 10.38 -15.07
CA GLY A 205 4.19 9.88 -15.93
C GLY A 205 4.17 8.36 -16.12
N PHE A 206 5.30 7.67 -15.98
CA PHE A 206 5.36 6.25 -16.32
C PHE A 206 6.05 5.40 -15.24
N LEU A 207 7.30 5.68 -14.89
CA LEU A 207 8.08 4.82 -14.00
C LEU A 207 7.58 4.87 -12.56
N GLY A 208 7.27 6.06 -12.05
CA GLY A 208 6.71 6.27 -10.72
C GLY A 208 5.42 5.46 -10.52
N PRO A 209 4.38 5.65 -11.33
CA PRO A 209 3.16 4.86 -11.28
C PRO A 209 3.38 3.34 -11.29
N ILE A 210 4.30 2.83 -12.14
CA ILE A 210 4.60 1.40 -12.21
C ILE A 210 5.27 0.91 -10.91
N ILE A 211 6.25 1.65 -10.40
CA ILE A 211 6.97 1.30 -9.16
C ILE A 211 6.01 1.35 -7.97
N GLU A 212 5.17 2.37 -7.89
CA GLU A 212 4.19 2.54 -6.83
C GLU A 212 3.15 1.42 -6.83
N GLU A 213 2.61 1.05 -8.00
CA GLU A 213 1.70 -0.10 -8.10
C GLU A 213 2.38 -1.41 -7.69
N TYR A 214 3.66 -1.58 -8.03
CA TYR A 214 4.41 -2.75 -7.62
C TYR A 214 4.59 -2.80 -6.09
N ILE A 215 4.90 -1.68 -5.45
CA ILE A 215 5.06 -1.59 -3.99
C ILE A 215 3.72 -1.80 -3.29
N PHE A 216 2.71 -0.98 -3.62
CA PHE A 216 1.47 -0.92 -2.86
C PHE A 216 0.50 -2.05 -3.19
N ARG A 217 0.30 -2.41 -4.47
CA ARG A 217 -0.69 -3.41 -4.87
C ARG A 217 -0.09 -4.79 -4.99
N TRP A 218 1.12 -4.91 -5.53
CA TRP A 218 1.72 -6.24 -5.70
C TRP A 218 2.40 -6.75 -4.42
N LYS A 219 3.11 -5.88 -3.68
CA LYS A 219 3.85 -6.30 -2.49
C LYS A 219 3.06 -6.13 -1.20
N LEU A 220 2.51 -4.96 -0.95
CA LEU A 220 1.89 -4.65 0.33
C LEU A 220 0.47 -5.19 0.44
N LEU A 221 -0.42 -4.86 -0.51
CA LEU A 221 -1.83 -5.25 -0.49
C LEU A 221 -1.98 -6.78 -0.42
N ASN A 222 -1.25 -7.55 -1.25
CA ASN A 222 -1.33 -9.01 -1.25
C ASN A 222 -0.91 -9.64 0.09
N ARG A 223 -0.12 -8.96 0.91
CA ARG A 223 0.25 -9.44 2.26
C ARG A 223 -0.80 -9.12 3.31
N LEU A 224 -1.56 -8.05 3.10
CA LEU A 224 -2.61 -7.61 4.03
C LEU A 224 -3.95 -8.28 3.76
N ARG A 225 -4.16 -8.89 2.58
CA ARG A 225 -5.44 -9.54 2.21
C ARG A 225 -5.87 -10.64 3.18
N ARG A 226 -4.94 -11.28 3.89
CA ARG A 226 -5.25 -12.22 4.99
C ARG A 226 -6.13 -11.64 6.09
N PHE A 227 -6.18 -10.32 6.22
CA PHE A 227 -7.04 -9.60 7.17
C PHE A 227 -8.35 -9.14 6.52
N GLY A 228 -8.59 -9.55 5.27
CA GLY A 228 -9.75 -9.20 4.45
C GLY A 228 -9.45 -8.09 3.45
N ASP A 229 -10.08 -8.19 2.29
CA ASP A 229 -9.84 -7.30 1.16
C ASP A 229 -10.12 -5.83 1.48
N LYS A 230 -11.20 -5.55 2.23
CA LYS A 230 -11.54 -4.17 2.64
C LYS A 230 -10.46 -3.55 3.52
N ALA A 231 -9.97 -4.27 4.52
CA ALA A 231 -8.91 -3.79 5.40
C ALA A 231 -7.61 -3.57 4.62
N ALA A 232 -7.25 -4.49 3.73
CA ALA A 232 -6.06 -4.38 2.89
C ALA A 232 -6.12 -3.16 1.95
N ILE A 233 -7.27 -2.93 1.28
CA ILE A 233 -7.48 -1.77 0.42
C ILE A 233 -7.36 -0.47 1.21
N THR A 234 -8.09 -0.36 2.34
CA THR A 234 -8.09 0.86 3.15
C THR A 234 -6.69 1.19 3.66
N TYR A 235 -5.99 0.21 4.23
CA TYR A 235 -4.65 0.43 4.76
C TYR A 235 -3.66 0.84 3.67
N THR A 236 -3.63 0.13 2.54
CA THR A 236 -2.69 0.45 1.45
C THR A 236 -3.03 1.78 0.76
N ALA A 237 -4.30 2.17 0.70
CA ALA A 237 -4.72 3.45 0.17
C ALA A 237 -4.29 4.62 1.08
N LEU A 238 -4.47 4.49 2.40
CA LEU A 238 -3.98 5.48 3.37
C LEU A 238 -2.47 5.62 3.32
N MET A 239 -1.73 4.51 3.29
CA MET A 239 -0.27 4.53 3.18
C MET A 239 0.19 5.14 1.86
N PHE A 240 -0.53 4.88 0.76
CA PHE A 240 -0.27 5.47 -0.54
C PHE A 240 -0.43 7.01 -0.52
N GLY A 241 -1.49 7.50 0.11
CA GLY A 241 -1.65 8.95 0.32
C GLY A 241 -0.55 9.54 1.21
N LEU A 242 -0.27 8.91 2.36
CA LEU A 242 0.73 9.39 3.32
C LEU A 242 2.15 9.48 2.77
N MET A 243 2.52 8.61 1.83
CA MET A 243 3.87 8.64 1.25
C MET A 243 4.16 9.92 0.46
N HIS A 244 3.13 10.66 0.03
CA HIS A 244 3.31 11.92 -0.70
C HIS A 244 3.75 13.09 0.20
N GLY A 245 3.62 12.96 1.53
CA GLY A 245 4.20 13.88 2.51
C GLY A 245 3.55 15.26 2.61
N ASN A 246 2.47 15.53 1.86
CA ASN A 246 1.74 16.79 1.91
C ASN A 246 0.22 16.58 1.86
N VAL A 247 -0.54 17.55 2.40
CA VAL A 247 -2.00 17.43 2.56
C VAL A 247 -2.72 17.43 1.22
N THR A 248 -2.27 18.23 0.26
CA THR A 248 -2.88 18.33 -1.06
C THR A 248 -2.87 17.00 -1.77
N GLN A 249 -1.72 16.34 -1.84
CA GLN A 249 -1.57 15.05 -2.48
C GLN A 249 -2.15 13.90 -1.65
N PHE A 250 -2.07 13.97 -0.31
CA PHE A 250 -2.56 12.92 0.57
C PHE A 250 -4.02 12.55 0.26
N LEU A 251 -4.90 13.54 0.20
CA LEU A 251 -6.33 13.28 0.07
C LEU A 251 -6.68 12.61 -1.26
N TYR A 252 -6.23 13.18 -2.38
CA TYR A 252 -6.58 12.60 -3.69
C TYR A 252 -5.86 11.27 -3.92
N ALA A 253 -4.59 11.14 -3.52
CA ALA A 253 -3.87 9.90 -3.69
C ALA A 253 -4.47 8.76 -2.85
N ALA A 254 -4.91 9.04 -1.61
CA ALA A 254 -5.59 8.03 -0.78
C ALA A 254 -6.87 7.53 -1.45
N VAL A 255 -7.68 8.42 -2.02
CA VAL A 255 -8.94 8.05 -2.69
C VAL A 255 -8.69 7.29 -4.00
N ILE A 256 -7.75 7.76 -4.82
CA ILE A 256 -7.28 7.01 -6.01
C ILE A 256 -6.74 5.65 -5.56
N GLY A 257 -6.03 5.60 -4.44
CA GLY A 257 -5.52 4.40 -3.81
C GLY A 257 -6.59 3.36 -3.49
N VAL A 258 -7.79 3.79 -3.09
CA VAL A 258 -8.95 2.90 -2.87
C VAL A 258 -9.41 2.29 -4.20
N VAL A 259 -9.54 3.08 -5.26
CA VAL A 259 -9.96 2.58 -6.59
C VAL A 259 -8.94 1.59 -7.13
N LEU A 260 -7.65 1.93 -7.11
CA LEU A 260 -6.58 1.06 -7.56
C LEU A 260 -6.50 -0.22 -6.73
N GLY A 261 -6.65 -0.11 -5.39
CA GLY A 261 -6.71 -1.27 -4.50
C GLY A 261 -7.87 -2.21 -4.82
N TYR A 262 -9.05 -1.65 -5.11
CA TYR A 262 -10.21 -2.44 -5.54
C TYR A 262 -9.96 -3.14 -6.88
N VAL A 263 -9.40 -2.46 -7.88
CA VAL A 263 -9.05 -3.05 -9.17
C VAL A 263 -8.03 -4.17 -9.00
N ALA A 264 -7.03 -4.00 -8.14
CA ALA A 264 -6.03 -5.02 -7.84
C ALA A 264 -6.65 -6.30 -7.25
N VAL A 265 -7.53 -6.14 -6.25
CA VAL A 265 -8.23 -7.27 -5.62
C VAL A 265 -9.20 -7.94 -6.59
N LYS A 266 -9.94 -7.15 -7.38
CA LYS A 266 -10.92 -7.67 -8.33
C LYS A 266 -10.28 -8.41 -9.50
N THR A 267 -9.14 -7.94 -9.99
CA THR A 267 -8.55 -8.48 -11.23
C THR A 267 -7.34 -9.39 -11.02
N GLY A 268 -6.63 -9.25 -9.90
CA GLY A 268 -5.36 -9.95 -9.68
C GLY A 268 -4.30 -9.67 -10.74
N ARG A 269 -4.44 -8.59 -11.53
CA ARG A 269 -3.61 -8.27 -12.69
C ARG A 269 -3.02 -6.87 -12.59
N MET A 270 -1.75 -6.79 -12.24
CA MET A 270 -1.02 -5.53 -12.07
C MET A 270 -1.10 -4.60 -13.31
N ARG A 271 -1.17 -5.16 -14.53
CA ARG A 271 -1.25 -4.38 -15.76
C ARG A 271 -2.42 -3.39 -15.82
N TYR A 272 -3.59 -3.78 -15.27
CA TYR A 272 -4.74 -2.88 -15.23
C TYR A 272 -4.50 -1.71 -14.29
N ASN A 273 -3.86 -1.98 -13.16
CA ASN A 273 -3.49 -0.94 -12.20
C ASN A 273 -2.45 0.01 -12.79
N CYS A 274 -1.37 -0.51 -13.38
CA CYS A 274 -0.34 0.34 -14.00
C CYS A 274 -0.93 1.21 -15.11
N LEU A 275 -1.74 0.63 -16.02
CA LEU A 275 -2.38 1.40 -17.08
C LEU A 275 -3.33 2.46 -16.53
N LEU A 276 -4.14 2.11 -15.53
CA LEU A 276 -5.07 3.05 -14.93
C LEU A 276 -4.33 4.20 -14.25
N HIS A 277 -3.26 3.90 -13.50
CA HIS A 277 -2.47 4.88 -12.79
C HIS A 277 -1.70 5.82 -13.74
N ILE A 278 -1.13 5.29 -14.84
CA ILE A 278 -0.47 6.09 -15.88
C ILE A 278 -1.44 7.07 -16.56
N LEU A 279 -2.72 6.70 -16.67
CA LEU A 279 -3.75 7.53 -17.30
C LEU A 279 -4.38 8.58 -16.35
N ILE A 280 -4.21 8.40 -15.05
CA ILE A 280 -4.66 9.34 -14.02
C ILE A 280 -3.69 10.50 -13.88
#